data_06b95b614c2ead53fb3d689c42bb3ac8
#
_entry.id   06b95b614c2ead53fb3d689c42bb3ac8
#
_cell.length_a   1.000
_cell.length_b   1.000
_cell.length_c   1.000
_cell.angle_alpha   90.00
_cell.angle_beta   90.00
_cell.angle_gamma   90.00
#
_symmetry.space_group_name_H-M   'P 1'
#
loop_
_entity.id
_entity.type
_entity.pdbx_description
1 polymer ?
#
loop_
_entity_poly.entity_id
_entity_poly.type
_entity_poly.pdbx_seq_one_letter_code
_entity_poly.pdbx_strand_id
1 'polypeptide(L)'
;MSRPNWFIALPLPSQADWHQASRSAPPALRRFHPADLNLTVAFLGPCGAARAEAAWLALAPYASAAPSVSAGSWRALGPAQQPSAYGLLLDQGRVELERLLAHWGAVALEAAGCAASRRPPLPHVTLLRPKRRESAPWMQPMQAWMATAPLPSQSLRLEHLALYTWSRDRSERLFRIVH
;
A
#
# COMPACT_ATOMS: atom_id res chain seq x y z
N MET A 1 2.39 22.79 10.22
CA MET A 1 2.98 21.47 9.88
C MET A 1 1.86 20.45 9.77
N SER A 2 1.79 19.67 8.68
CA SER A 2 0.79 18.60 8.56
C SER A 2 1.14 17.47 9.54
N ARG A 3 0.10 16.95 10.24
CA ARG A 3 0.28 15.80 11.14
C ARG A 3 0.64 14.54 10.32
N PRO A 4 1.50 13.65 10.84
CA PRO A 4 1.83 12.42 10.14
C PRO A 4 0.61 11.51 10.01
N ASN A 5 0.48 10.87 8.86
CA ASN A 5 -0.51 9.82 8.67
C ASN A 5 -0.06 8.51 9.30
N TRP A 6 -1.04 7.75 9.78
CA TRP A 6 -0.89 6.42 10.34
C TRP A 6 -1.67 5.41 9.50
N PHE A 7 -1.16 4.21 9.41
CA PHE A 7 -1.85 3.10 8.75
C PHE A 7 -1.31 1.76 9.23
N ILE A 8 -2.12 0.72 9.11
CA ILE A 8 -1.72 -0.67 9.38
C ILE A 8 -1.66 -1.39 8.04
N ALA A 9 -0.62 -2.19 7.86
CA ALA A 9 -0.39 -2.91 6.61
C ALA A 9 0.39 -4.21 6.85
N LEU A 10 0.37 -5.08 5.86
CA LEU A 10 1.22 -6.26 5.74
C LEU A 10 2.44 -5.88 4.89
N PRO A 11 3.66 -5.76 5.46
CA PRO A 11 4.87 -5.48 4.70
C PRO A 11 5.18 -6.62 3.72
N LEU A 12 5.72 -6.29 2.56
CA LEU A 12 6.31 -7.31 1.70
C LEU A 12 7.60 -7.83 2.35
N PRO A 13 7.89 -9.14 2.24
CA PRO A 13 9.14 -9.71 2.72
C PRO A 13 10.36 -9.03 2.10
N SER A 14 11.44 -8.88 2.86
CA SER A 14 12.65 -8.16 2.41
C SER A 14 13.32 -8.78 1.18
N GLN A 15 13.17 -10.09 0.98
CA GLN A 15 13.65 -10.83 -0.18
C GLN A 15 12.74 -10.69 -1.42
N ALA A 16 11.57 -10.04 -1.30
CA ALA A 16 10.68 -9.86 -2.43
C ALA A 16 11.30 -8.93 -3.48
N ASP A 17 11.30 -9.40 -4.73
CA ASP A 17 11.85 -8.65 -5.86
C ASP A 17 10.81 -7.77 -6.59
N TRP A 18 9.61 -7.64 -6.04
CA TRP A 18 8.50 -6.92 -6.66
C TRP A 18 8.82 -5.47 -7.04
N HIS A 19 9.75 -4.82 -6.33
CA HIS A 19 10.24 -3.49 -6.69
C HIS A 19 10.90 -3.45 -8.08
N GLN A 20 11.45 -4.59 -8.56
CA GLN A 20 12.10 -4.70 -9.87
C GLN A 20 11.10 -4.44 -11.01
N ALA A 21 9.82 -4.83 -10.84
CA ALA A 21 8.78 -4.62 -11.84
C ALA A 21 8.59 -3.14 -12.23
N SER A 22 9.00 -2.21 -11.36
CA SER A 22 8.92 -0.76 -11.62
C SER A 22 10.20 -0.14 -12.19
N ARG A 23 11.25 -0.92 -12.47
CA ARG A 23 12.57 -0.37 -12.89
C ARG A 23 12.52 0.44 -14.17
N SER A 24 11.76 -0.03 -15.15
CA SER A 24 11.61 0.63 -16.46
C SER A 24 10.49 1.68 -16.49
N ALA A 25 9.90 2.02 -15.34
CA ALA A 25 8.83 3.02 -15.28
C ALA A 25 9.33 4.41 -15.72
N PRO A 26 8.43 5.24 -16.30
CA PRO A 26 8.77 6.60 -16.73
C PRO A 26 9.43 7.42 -15.61
N PRO A 27 10.46 8.25 -15.93
CA PRO A 27 11.25 9.00 -14.95
C PRO A 27 10.46 10.06 -14.18
N ALA A 28 9.30 10.47 -14.71
CA ALA A 28 8.35 11.37 -14.06
C ALA A 28 7.75 10.79 -12.76
N LEU A 29 7.94 9.49 -12.53
CA LEU A 29 7.42 8.80 -11.36
C LEU A 29 8.52 8.54 -10.32
N ARG A 30 8.17 8.70 -9.06
CA ARG A 30 8.99 8.23 -7.93
C ARG A 30 8.68 6.77 -7.68
N ARG A 31 9.70 5.92 -7.70
CA ARG A 31 9.62 4.53 -7.25
C ARG A 31 9.66 4.47 -5.72
N PHE A 32 8.88 3.56 -5.16
CA PHE A 32 8.93 3.29 -3.73
C PHE A 32 10.21 2.50 -3.40
N HIS A 33 10.75 2.79 -2.23
CA HIS A 33 11.81 1.96 -1.66
C HIS A 33 11.26 0.55 -1.37
N PRO A 34 12.04 -0.54 -1.58
CA PRO A 34 11.55 -1.91 -1.33
C PRO A 34 10.91 -2.09 0.06
N ALA A 35 11.52 -1.51 1.09
CA ALA A 35 11.01 -1.57 2.45
C ALA A 35 9.74 -0.70 2.72
N ASP A 36 9.28 0.07 1.75
CA ASP A 36 8.01 0.80 1.81
C ASP A 36 6.85 0.05 1.13
N LEU A 37 7.15 -1.10 0.48
CA LEU A 37 6.14 -1.91 -0.18
C LEU A 37 5.30 -2.68 0.84
N ASN A 38 3.99 -2.53 0.74
CA ASN A 38 3.06 -3.16 1.67
C ASN A 38 1.68 -3.34 1.04
N LEU A 39 0.88 -4.25 1.59
CA LEU A 39 -0.54 -4.34 1.39
C LEU A 39 -1.25 -3.61 2.53
N THR A 40 -1.83 -2.46 2.25
CA THR A 40 -2.52 -1.65 3.27
C THR A 40 -3.80 -2.33 3.75
N VAL A 41 -3.94 -2.49 5.07
CA VAL A 41 -5.14 -3.03 5.74
C VAL A 41 -6.08 -1.89 6.14
N ALA A 42 -5.57 -0.89 6.85
CA ALA A 42 -6.36 0.23 7.32
C ALA A 42 -5.58 1.55 7.24
N PHE A 43 -6.11 2.54 6.54
CA PHE A 43 -5.57 3.89 6.53
C PHE A 43 -6.27 4.74 7.59
N LEU A 44 -5.55 5.07 8.67
CA LEU A 44 -6.07 5.78 9.83
C LEU A 44 -5.97 7.32 9.68
N GLY A 45 -5.20 7.79 8.69
CA GLY A 45 -4.96 9.21 8.49
C GLY A 45 -4.18 9.87 9.65
N PRO A 46 -4.35 11.19 9.87
CA PRO A 46 -3.64 11.94 10.91
C PRO A 46 -4.30 11.79 12.29
N CYS A 47 -4.66 10.56 12.70
CA CYS A 47 -5.40 10.28 13.93
C CYS A 47 -4.60 10.52 15.24
N GLY A 48 -3.26 10.57 15.15
CA GLY A 48 -2.37 10.65 16.30
C GLY A 48 -1.94 9.28 16.83
N ALA A 49 -0.84 9.25 17.60
CA ALA A 49 -0.19 8.02 18.02
C ALA A 49 -1.11 7.14 18.91
N ALA A 50 -1.77 7.72 19.90
CA ALA A 50 -2.62 6.96 20.82
C ALA A 50 -3.78 6.21 20.12
N ARG A 51 -4.43 6.85 19.14
CA ARG A 51 -5.49 6.22 18.35
C ARG A 51 -4.95 5.17 17.39
N ALA A 52 -3.77 5.40 16.83
CA ALA A 52 -3.08 4.43 15.98
C ALA A 52 -2.68 3.19 16.79
N GLU A 53 -2.21 3.37 18.01
CA GLU A 53 -1.88 2.29 18.95
C GLU A 53 -3.12 1.46 19.31
N ALA A 54 -4.25 2.11 19.60
CA ALA A 54 -5.50 1.40 19.88
C ALA A 54 -5.93 0.52 18.69
N ALA A 55 -5.81 1.01 17.46
CA ALA A 55 -6.07 0.23 16.26
C ALA A 55 -5.12 -0.96 16.11
N TRP A 56 -3.84 -0.77 16.43
CA TRP A 56 -2.83 -1.82 16.39
C TRP A 56 -3.16 -2.94 17.39
N LEU A 57 -3.43 -2.59 18.63
CA LEU A 57 -3.77 -3.56 19.67
C LEU A 57 -5.05 -4.35 19.37
N ALA A 58 -6.04 -3.71 18.74
CA ALA A 58 -7.26 -4.39 18.31
C ALA A 58 -7.04 -5.45 17.24
N LEU A 59 -5.95 -5.35 16.47
CA LEU A 59 -5.58 -6.33 15.44
C LEU A 59 -4.63 -7.43 15.95
N ALA A 60 -4.17 -7.38 17.17
CA ALA A 60 -3.27 -8.40 17.75
C ALA A 60 -3.77 -9.86 17.56
N PRO A 61 -5.09 -10.17 17.68
CA PRO A 61 -5.60 -11.53 17.46
C PRO A 61 -5.40 -12.04 16.02
N TYR A 62 -5.19 -11.15 15.05
CA TYR A 62 -5.05 -11.48 13.63
C TYR A 62 -3.59 -11.45 13.14
N ALA A 63 -2.64 -11.19 14.04
CA ALA A 63 -1.23 -10.99 13.68
C ALA A 63 -0.56 -12.22 13.04
N SER A 64 -1.10 -13.41 13.27
CA SER A 64 -0.59 -14.69 12.72
C SER A 64 -1.20 -15.09 11.38
N ALA A 65 -2.20 -14.37 10.89
CA ALA A 65 -2.75 -14.67 9.57
C ALA A 65 -1.75 -14.22 8.48
N ALA A 66 -1.41 -15.15 7.62
CA ALA A 66 -0.35 -14.97 6.62
C ALA A 66 -0.89 -15.31 5.23
N PRO A 67 -1.64 -14.37 4.60
CA PRO A 67 -2.18 -14.61 3.27
C PRO A 67 -1.07 -14.77 2.24
N SER A 68 -1.26 -15.70 1.30
CA SER A 68 -0.44 -15.81 0.11
C SER A 68 -0.99 -14.92 -0.99
N VAL A 69 -0.11 -14.19 -1.67
CA VAL A 69 -0.48 -13.21 -2.70
C VAL A 69 0.39 -13.36 -3.94
N SER A 70 -0.18 -13.09 -5.10
CA SER A 70 0.54 -12.94 -6.37
C SER A 70 0.11 -11.66 -7.07
N ALA A 71 0.99 -11.12 -7.91
CA ALA A 71 0.67 -9.95 -8.72
C ALA A 71 -0.20 -10.35 -9.92
N GLY A 72 -1.30 -9.63 -10.14
CA GLY A 72 -2.22 -9.86 -11.27
C GLY A 72 -2.06 -8.84 -12.39
N SER A 73 -2.15 -7.56 -12.11
CA SER A 73 -2.05 -6.52 -13.15
C SER A 73 -1.63 -5.18 -12.57
N TRP A 74 -1.06 -4.32 -13.43
CA TRP A 74 -0.84 -2.91 -13.10
C TRP A 74 -2.13 -2.12 -13.06
N ARG A 75 -2.25 -1.20 -12.11
CA ARG A 75 -3.42 -0.34 -11.94
C ARG A 75 -3.05 1.08 -11.57
N ALA A 76 -3.71 2.04 -12.21
CA ALA A 76 -3.76 3.42 -11.75
C ALA A 76 -4.68 3.54 -10.52
N LEU A 77 -4.23 4.20 -9.48
CA LEU A 77 -4.89 4.32 -8.19
C LEU A 77 -5.28 5.78 -7.94
N GLY A 78 -6.48 6.00 -7.41
CA GLY A 78 -7.04 7.34 -7.20
C GLY A 78 -7.98 7.78 -8.32
N PRO A 79 -8.20 9.11 -8.50
CA PRO A 79 -9.09 9.64 -9.53
C PRO A 79 -8.59 9.28 -10.95
N ALA A 80 -9.52 8.92 -11.86
CA ALA A 80 -9.16 8.45 -13.20
C ALA A 80 -8.39 9.51 -14.02
N GLN A 81 -8.78 10.79 -13.88
CA GLN A 81 -8.14 11.89 -14.60
C GLN A 81 -6.79 12.31 -14.01
N GLN A 82 -6.55 12.00 -12.74
CA GLN A 82 -5.32 12.36 -12.04
C GLN A 82 -4.95 11.28 -11.02
N PRO A 83 -4.43 10.14 -11.47
CA PRO A 83 -3.99 9.07 -10.58
C PRO A 83 -2.96 9.56 -9.57
N SER A 84 -3.16 9.24 -8.30
CA SER A 84 -2.25 9.60 -7.22
C SER A 84 -1.12 8.60 -7.00
N ALA A 85 -1.27 7.40 -7.56
CA ALA A 85 -0.28 6.33 -7.47
C ALA A 85 -0.53 5.26 -8.55
N TYR A 86 0.44 4.34 -8.69
CA TYR A 86 0.31 3.14 -9.52
C TYR A 86 0.83 1.94 -8.73
N GLY A 87 0.14 0.84 -8.87
CA GLY A 87 0.45 -0.38 -8.11
C GLY A 87 0.04 -1.64 -8.84
N LEU A 88 0.37 -2.76 -8.23
CA LEU A 88 -0.02 -4.08 -8.66
C LEU A 88 -1.28 -4.50 -7.91
N LEU A 89 -2.33 -4.86 -8.63
CA LEU A 89 -3.47 -5.58 -8.06
C LEU A 89 -3.03 -6.99 -7.72
N LEU A 90 -3.57 -7.52 -6.64
CA LEU A 90 -3.32 -8.90 -6.22
C LEU A 90 -4.41 -9.79 -6.82
N ASP A 91 -4.01 -10.94 -7.37
CA ASP A 91 -4.91 -11.85 -8.09
C ASP A 91 -5.21 -13.12 -7.29
N GLN A 92 -4.18 -13.86 -6.90
CA GLN A 92 -4.36 -15.08 -6.12
C GLN A 92 -5.00 -14.79 -4.76
N GLY A 93 -6.07 -15.52 -4.43
CA GLY A 93 -6.79 -15.35 -3.17
C GLY A 93 -7.55 -14.03 -3.03
N ARG A 94 -7.80 -13.32 -4.12
CA ARG A 94 -8.36 -11.97 -4.11
C ARG A 94 -9.63 -11.83 -3.28
N VAL A 95 -10.60 -12.73 -3.45
CA VAL A 95 -11.88 -12.68 -2.72
C VAL A 95 -11.66 -12.84 -1.22
N GLU A 96 -10.77 -13.73 -0.83
CA GLU A 96 -10.40 -13.95 0.57
C GLU A 96 -9.67 -12.73 1.14
N LEU A 97 -8.73 -12.15 0.39
CA LEU A 97 -8.05 -10.91 0.76
C LEU A 97 -9.04 -9.75 0.92
N GLU A 98 -9.99 -9.58 0.02
CA GLU A 98 -11.00 -8.53 0.11
C GLU A 98 -11.83 -8.68 1.41
N ARG A 99 -12.24 -9.91 1.77
CA ARG A 99 -12.95 -10.19 3.02
C ARG A 99 -12.08 -9.91 4.26
N LEU A 100 -10.84 -10.35 4.24
CA LEU A 100 -9.86 -10.13 5.30
C LEU A 100 -9.62 -8.63 5.51
N LEU A 101 -9.32 -7.90 4.45
CA LEU A 101 -9.08 -6.45 4.52
C LEU A 101 -10.32 -5.67 4.95
N ALA A 102 -11.52 -6.09 4.53
CA ALA A 102 -12.79 -5.50 4.99
C ALA A 102 -12.95 -5.66 6.50
N HIS A 103 -12.76 -6.88 7.00
CA HIS A 103 -12.92 -7.20 8.41
C HIS A 103 -11.87 -6.50 9.28
N TRP A 104 -10.60 -6.68 8.98
CA TRP A 104 -9.51 -6.06 9.77
C TRP A 104 -9.52 -4.54 9.67
N GLY A 105 -9.83 -4.01 8.48
CA GLY A 105 -9.97 -2.58 8.29
C GLY A 105 -11.08 -1.97 9.15
N ALA A 106 -12.23 -2.65 9.25
CA ALA A 106 -13.34 -2.20 10.09
C ALA A 106 -12.94 -2.20 11.58
N VAL A 107 -12.34 -3.29 12.07
CA VAL A 107 -11.87 -3.40 13.47
C VAL A 107 -10.86 -2.31 13.80
N ALA A 108 -9.88 -2.07 12.93
CA ALA A 108 -8.85 -1.06 13.15
C ALA A 108 -9.42 0.37 13.14
N LEU A 109 -10.30 0.69 12.18
CA LEU A 109 -10.91 2.01 12.09
C LEU A 109 -11.82 2.31 13.27
N GLU A 110 -12.62 1.34 13.71
CA GLU A 110 -13.46 1.45 14.90
C GLU A 110 -12.63 1.71 16.15
N ALA A 111 -11.60 0.89 16.41
CA ALA A 111 -10.72 1.05 17.57
C ALA A 111 -9.96 2.38 17.58
N ALA A 112 -9.60 2.90 16.40
CA ALA A 112 -9.02 4.24 16.26
C ALA A 112 -10.07 5.35 16.41
N GLY A 113 -11.36 5.07 16.50
CA GLY A 113 -12.44 6.07 16.42
C GLY A 113 -12.44 6.83 15.10
N CYS A 114 -11.98 6.20 14.00
CA CYS A 114 -12.00 6.77 12.67
C CYS A 114 -13.30 6.41 11.94
N ALA A 115 -13.67 7.22 10.95
CA ALA A 115 -14.83 6.91 10.12
C ALA A 115 -14.60 5.62 9.32
N ALA A 116 -15.65 4.81 9.20
CA ALA A 116 -15.60 3.61 8.37
C ALA A 116 -15.25 3.93 6.91
N SER A 117 -14.54 3.01 6.26
CA SER A 117 -14.25 3.15 4.83
C SER A 117 -15.53 3.08 4.01
N ARG A 118 -15.73 4.06 3.11
CA ARG A 118 -16.87 4.07 2.18
C ARG A 118 -16.59 3.27 0.90
N ARG A 119 -15.36 2.84 0.69
CA ARG A 119 -14.93 2.09 -0.50
C ARG A 119 -14.67 0.64 -0.15
N PRO A 120 -15.06 -0.29 -1.04
CA PRO A 120 -14.65 -1.68 -0.86
C PRO A 120 -13.13 -1.80 -0.86
N PRO A 121 -12.57 -2.76 -0.14
CA PRO A 121 -11.15 -3.04 -0.18
C PRO A 121 -10.69 -3.34 -1.60
N LEU A 122 -9.54 -2.83 -1.96
CA LEU A 122 -8.86 -3.15 -3.21
C LEU A 122 -7.47 -3.71 -2.85
N PRO A 123 -7.27 -5.03 -2.88
CA PRO A 123 -5.97 -5.63 -2.59
C PRO A 123 -4.93 -5.19 -3.62
N HIS A 124 -3.98 -4.37 -3.21
CA HIS A 124 -2.93 -3.85 -4.09
C HIS A 124 -1.65 -3.49 -3.31
N VAL A 125 -0.55 -3.48 -4.02
CA VAL A 125 0.73 -2.95 -3.55
C VAL A 125 1.11 -1.74 -4.40
N THR A 126 1.31 -0.58 -3.76
CA THR A 126 1.73 0.65 -4.45
C THR A 126 3.23 0.62 -4.70
N LEU A 127 3.67 0.83 -5.95
CA LEU A 127 5.08 0.87 -6.33
C LEU A 127 5.55 2.23 -6.83
N LEU A 128 4.64 3.06 -7.36
CA LEU A 128 4.98 4.30 -8.02
C LEU A 128 4.05 5.43 -7.61
N ARG A 129 4.58 6.65 -7.55
CA ARG A 129 3.80 7.89 -7.41
C ARG A 129 4.30 8.98 -8.34
N PRO A 130 3.41 9.82 -8.90
CA PRO A 130 3.83 11.03 -9.62
C PRO A 130 4.72 11.92 -8.74
N LYS A 131 5.76 12.51 -9.31
CA LYS A 131 6.52 13.55 -8.66
C LYS A 131 5.69 14.83 -8.59
N ARG A 132 5.67 15.51 -7.44
CA ARG A 132 4.75 16.62 -7.12
C ARG A 132 4.78 17.83 -8.08
N ARG A 133 5.76 17.92 -8.98
CA ARG A 133 6.01 19.10 -9.83
C ARG A 133 5.81 18.87 -11.33
N GLU A 134 5.32 17.71 -11.73
CA GLU A 134 5.18 17.44 -13.16
C GLU A 134 3.72 17.58 -13.58
N SER A 135 3.48 18.48 -14.55
CA SER A 135 2.23 18.55 -15.29
C SER A 135 1.96 17.23 -16.01
N ALA A 136 0.72 16.92 -16.30
CA ALA A 136 0.19 15.63 -16.76
C ALA A 136 0.73 14.94 -18.06
N PRO A 137 1.81 15.36 -18.76
CA PRO A 137 2.27 14.67 -19.98
C PRO A 137 2.77 13.23 -19.75
N TRP A 138 2.98 12.80 -18.49
CA TRP A 138 3.40 11.45 -18.14
C TRP A 138 2.29 10.40 -18.19
N MET A 139 1.01 10.80 -18.32
CA MET A 139 -0.12 9.85 -18.28
C MET A 139 -0.15 8.91 -19.48
N GLN A 140 0.03 9.42 -20.71
CA GLN A 140 0.08 8.57 -21.90
C GLN A 140 1.27 7.60 -21.89
N PRO A 141 2.52 8.05 -21.65
CA PRO A 141 3.64 7.13 -21.47
C PRO A 141 3.42 6.09 -20.38
N MET A 142 2.72 6.47 -19.30
CA MET A 142 2.43 5.54 -18.22
C MET A 142 1.42 4.47 -18.60
N GLN A 143 0.37 4.81 -19.36
CA GLN A 143 -0.60 3.85 -19.87
C GLN A 143 0.06 2.84 -20.82
N ALA A 144 0.87 3.34 -21.77
CA ALA A 144 1.63 2.48 -22.68
C ALA A 144 2.60 1.56 -21.94
N TRP A 145 3.29 2.10 -20.93
CA TRP A 145 4.20 1.31 -20.11
C TRP A 145 3.46 0.22 -19.32
N MET A 146 2.34 0.54 -18.65
CA MET A 146 1.55 -0.45 -17.88
C MET A 146 1.05 -1.61 -18.74
N ALA A 147 0.79 -1.38 -20.03
CA ALA A 147 0.33 -2.43 -20.94
C ALA A 147 1.39 -3.52 -21.20
N THR A 148 2.68 -3.18 -21.06
CA THR A 148 3.81 -4.07 -21.35
C THR A 148 4.75 -4.29 -20.17
N ALA A 149 4.51 -3.60 -19.06
CA ALA A 149 5.36 -3.69 -17.88
C ALA A 149 5.38 -5.10 -17.29
N PRO A 150 6.55 -5.58 -16.86
CA PRO A 150 6.66 -6.92 -16.28
C PRO A 150 5.83 -7.03 -15.00
N LEU A 151 5.31 -8.24 -14.76
CA LEU A 151 4.70 -8.62 -13.50
C LEU A 151 5.68 -9.50 -12.73
N PRO A 152 5.77 -9.33 -11.40
CA PRO A 152 6.50 -10.29 -10.58
C PRO A 152 5.88 -11.67 -10.69
N SER A 153 6.70 -12.69 -10.92
CA SER A 153 6.26 -14.09 -10.97
C SER A 153 6.23 -14.75 -9.59
N GLN A 154 6.91 -14.15 -8.62
CA GLN A 154 7.01 -14.67 -7.26
C GLN A 154 5.71 -14.47 -6.50
N SER A 155 5.12 -15.58 -5.99
CA SER A 155 4.10 -15.50 -4.94
C SER A 155 4.76 -15.23 -3.60
N LEU A 156 4.12 -14.41 -2.79
CA LEU A 156 4.62 -14.00 -1.47
C LEU A 156 3.65 -14.42 -0.38
N ARG A 157 4.19 -14.81 0.77
CA ARG A 157 3.45 -14.96 2.01
C ARG A 157 3.67 -13.72 2.87
N LEU A 158 2.59 -13.05 3.26
CA LEU A 158 2.63 -11.82 4.08
C LEU A 158 2.45 -12.22 5.56
N GLU A 159 3.56 -12.37 6.28
CA GLU A 159 3.59 -13.12 7.55
C GLU A 159 3.14 -12.34 8.78
N HIS A 160 3.15 -11.01 8.73
CA HIS A 160 2.84 -10.20 9.91
C HIS A 160 2.26 -8.84 9.54
N LEU A 161 1.46 -8.31 10.45
CA LEU A 161 0.99 -6.93 10.41
C LEU A 161 2.09 -5.99 10.93
N ALA A 162 2.04 -4.74 10.49
CA ALA A 162 2.89 -3.68 10.98
C ALA A 162 2.13 -2.35 11.08
N LEU A 163 2.41 -1.57 12.12
CA LEU A 163 1.91 -0.21 12.26
C LEU A 163 2.92 0.76 11.67
N TYR A 164 2.45 1.59 10.76
CA TYR A 164 3.27 2.54 10.01
C TYR A 164 2.93 3.99 10.33
N THR A 165 3.95 4.84 10.24
CA THR A 165 3.80 6.29 10.15
C THR A 165 4.84 6.87 9.18
N TRP A 166 4.83 8.20 8.98
CA TRP A 166 5.81 8.85 8.12
C TRP A 166 7.24 8.67 8.65
N SER A 167 8.18 8.39 7.74
CA SER A 167 9.60 8.45 8.04
C SER A 167 10.02 9.87 8.42
N ARG A 168 11.08 9.98 9.22
CA ARG A 168 11.72 11.28 9.54
C ARG A 168 12.39 11.86 8.30
N ASP A 169 13.08 11.03 7.54
CA ASP A 169 13.64 11.38 6.23
C ASP A 169 12.80 10.73 5.12
N ARG A 170 11.93 11.55 4.51
CA ARG A 170 11.06 11.11 3.43
C ARG A 170 11.71 11.18 2.03
N SER A 171 12.95 11.63 1.93
CA SER A 171 13.73 11.58 0.69
C SER A 171 14.18 10.15 0.40
N GLU A 172 14.58 9.42 1.43
CA GLU A 172 15.02 8.02 1.34
C GLU A 172 13.83 7.08 1.41
N ARG A 173 13.06 7.14 2.50
CA ARG A 173 11.92 6.28 2.77
C ARG A 173 10.67 7.10 3.09
N LEU A 174 9.52 6.64 2.60
CA LEU A 174 8.24 7.31 2.87
C LEU A 174 7.73 7.01 4.27
N PHE A 175 7.93 5.80 4.75
CA PHE A 175 7.34 5.27 5.96
C PHE A 175 8.37 4.62 6.88
N ARG A 176 8.04 4.56 8.17
CA ARG A 176 8.73 3.75 9.16
C ARG A 176 7.72 2.87 9.89
N ILE A 177 8.16 1.69 10.24
CA ILE A 177 7.42 0.77 11.12
C ILE A 177 7.59 1.23 12.56
N VAL A 178 6.52 1.18 13.34
CA VAL A 178 6.50 1.50 14.77
C VAL A 178 6.32 0.21 15.58
N HIS A 179 5.50 -0.71 15.06
CA HIS A 179 5.28 -2.06 15.57
C HIS A 179 5.26 -3.06 14.44
#